data_18fc05d658281b99166a3d3c09e32b3e
#
_entry.id   18fc05d658281b99166a3d3c09e32b3e
#
_cell.length_a   1.000
_cell.length_b   1.000
_cell.length_c   1.000
_cell.angle_alpha   90.00
_cell.angle_beta   90.00
_cell.angle_gamma   90.00
#
_symmetry.space_group_name_H-M   'P 1'
#
loop_
_entity.id
_entity.type
_entity.pdbx_description
1 polymer ?
#
loop_
_entity_poly.entity_id
_entity_poly.type
_entity_poly.pdbx_seq_one_letter_code
_entity_poly.pdbx_strand_id
1 'polypeptide(L)'
;MKTSMVGIIGLDKATASIGMVLRASELGLSVLSFVKGKKEATAARNIGAVDETTGNLVKVAQSADILIINTPVSEHDVTLEVVGQDIRDHTLIIDLSSLKGAGLKSADKHIKEGHYIGAYPVLSAAMMSDGHRGIEAAHSSMFERSIFCIMPSAKADPKAVETAVNLGRILGATPYFLDAYEFDSLMQGIETIPGLVAAALFRSVSQATGWRDLLRFAGLDFALSTAALESPDIAALAMNDKDSTLRWLDGALSELQVMRRLVAEGDEERLSLILEDVLFDRQRWIDDRTRNAWAGEDSESAEYGAVGIGAQLFGFRRGSSKKDKK
;
A
#
# COMPACT_ATOMS: atom_id res chain seq x y z
N MET A 1 5.42 31.23 9.44
CA MET A 1 5.63 30.34 8.25
C MET A 1 4.30 29.73 7.86
N LYS A 2 3.96 29.62 6.57
CA LYS A 2 2.74 28.93 6.15
C LYS A 2 3.02 27.43 6.26
N THR A 3 2.30 26.74 7.12
CA THR A 3 2.39 25.29 7.31
C THR A 3 1.96 24.58 6.03
N SER A 4 2.73 23.61 5.57
CA SER A 4 2.34 22.80 4.40
C SER A 4 1.35 21.73 4.81
N MET A 5 0.34 21.50 3.96
CA MET A 5 -0.79 20.62 4.26
C MET A 5 -0.65 19.28 3.54
N VAL A 6 -0.71 18.21 4.30
CA VAL A 6 -0.88 16.85 3.77
C VAL A 6 -2.33 16.45 3.94
N GLY A 7 -3.00 16.16 2.82
CA GLY A 7 -4.35 15.63 2.79
C GLY A 7 -4.34 14.10 2.76
N ILE A 8 -5.25 13.43 3.46
CA ILE A 8 -5.42 11.97 3.40
C ILE A 8 -6.87 11.65 3.05
N ILE A 9 -7.07 10.86 2.00
CA ILE A 9 -8.35 10.29 1.59
C ILE A 9 -8.21 8.76 1.60
N GLY A 10 -9.06 8.08 2.38
CA GLY A 10 -8.92 6.65 2.67
C GLY A 10 -7.99 6.41 3.85
N LEU A 11 -8.53 6.65 5.06
CA LEU A 11 -7.79 6.47 6.30
C LEU A 11 -7.88 5.01 6.76
N ASP A 12 -6.77 4.33 6.71
CA ASP A 12 -6.58 2.96 7.18
C ASP A 12 -5.31 2.84 8.06
N LYS A 13 -4.90 1.62 8.38
CA LYS A 13 -3.69 1.35 9.17
C LYS A 13 -2.43 1.95 8.51
N ALA A 14 -2.29 1.84 7.19
CA ALA A 14 -1.10 2.30 6.46
C ALA A 14 -1.05 3.83 6.39
N THR A 15 -2.13 4.47 5.95
CA THR A 15 -2.20 5.93 5.84
C THR A 15 -2.19 6.63 7.19
N ALA A 16 -2.78 6.02 8.22
CA ALA A 16 -2.67 6.50 9.60
C ALA A 16 -1.22 6.46 10.10
N SER A 17 -0.47 5.39 9.80
CA SER A 17 0.96 5.29 10.14
C SER A 17 1.79 6.34 9.43
N ILE A 18 1.52 6.60 8.14
CA ILE A 18 2.15 7.69 7.40
C ILE A 18 1.85 9.04 8.09
N GLY A 19 0.60 9.29 8.45
CA GLY A 19 0.19 10.51 9.15
C GLY A 19 0.93 10.70 10.47
N MET A 20 1.10 9.63 11.27
CA MET A 20 1.88 9.67 12.51
C MET A 20 3.34 10.10 12.27
N VAL A 21 4.00 9.51 11.27
CA VAL A 21 5.39 9.84 10.92
C VAL A 21 5.50 11.30 10.46
N LEU A 22 4.61 11.74 9.57
CA LEU A 22 4.62 13.11 9.03
C LEU A 22 4.40 14.16 10.12
N ARG A 23 3.50 13.92 11.05
CA ARG A 23 3.27 14.82 12.20
C ARG A 23 4.43 14.84 13.19
N ALA A 24 5.08 13.70 13.40
CA ALA A 24 6.26 13.62 14.26
C ALA A 24 7.51 14.23 13.62
N SER A 25 7.51 14.43 12.30
CA SER A 25 8.62 15.05 11.59
C SER A 25 8.74 16.54 11.94
N GLU A 26 9.97 17.05 12.04
CA GLU A 26 10.24 18.47 12.30
C GLU A 26 10.03 19.37 11.06
N LEU A 27 9.29 18.88 10.05
CA LEU A 27 9.09 19.57 8.78
C LEU A 27 7.99 20.64 8.82
N GLY A 28 7.29 20.78 9.94
CA GLY A 28 6.21 21.77 10.10
C GLY A 28 5.00 21.44 9.19
N LEU A 29 4.66 20.16 9.06
CA LEU A 29 3.52 19.67 8.30
C LEU A 29 2.26 19.63 9.17
N SER A 30 1.11 19.85 8.55
CA SER A 30 -0.20 19.54 9.14
C SER A 30 -0.90 18.47 8.32
N VAL A 31 -1.55 17.53 9.00
CA VAL A 31 -2.26 16.42 8.37
C VAL A 31 -3.76 16.60 8.54
N LEU A 32 -4.47 16.73 7.41
CA LEU A 32 -5.94 16.83 7.32
C LEU A 32 -6.48 15.56 6.65
N SER A 33 -7.38 14.82 7.31
CA SER A 33 -7.96 13.63 6.70
C SER A 33 -9.45 13.77 6.43
N PHE A 34 -9.91 13.18 5.33
CA PHE A 34 -11.31 12.92 5.04
C PHE A 34 -11.79 11.73 5.86
N VAL A 35 -12.76 11.97 6.78
CA VAL A 35 -13.36 10.94 7.61
C VAL A 35 -14.84 11.25 7.80
N LYS A 36 -15.74 10.33 7.43
CA LYS A 36 -17.19 10.51 7.56
C LYS A 36 -17.70 10.28 8.99
N GLY A 37 -17.12 9.31 9.69
CA GLY A 37 -17.58 8.86 11.00
C GLY A 37 -16.96 9.65 12.16
N LYS A 38 -17.77 10.07 13.14
CA LYS A 38 -17.27 10.78 14.34
C LYS A 38 -16.35 9.90 15.19
N LYS A 39 -16.62 8.59 15.25
CA LYS A 39 -15.84 7.62 16.04
C LYS A 39 -14.43 7.46 15.42
N GLU A 40 -14.38 7.22 14.12
CA GLU A 40 -13.10 7.10 13.38
C GLU A 40 -12.31 8.41 13.42
N ALA A 41 -12.99 9.56 13.28
CA ALA A 41 -12.36 10.88 13.39
C ALA A 41 -11.71 11.12 14.77
N THR A 42 -12.37 10.66 15.84
CA THR A 42 -11.81 10.77 17.20
C THR A 42 -10.66 9.78 17.39
N ALA A 43 -10.79 8.54 16.93
CA ALA A 43 -9.73 7.54 17.00
C ALA A 43 -8.46 8.04 16.28
N ALA A 44 -8.59 8.54 15.04
CA ALA A 44 -7.47 9.04 14.24
C ALA A 44 -6.68 10.17 14.92
N ARG A 45 -7.39 11.10 15.58
CA ARG A 45 -6.74 12.16 16.36
C ARG A 45 -6.06 11.63 17.63
N ASN A 46 -6.73 10.70 18.33
CA ASN A 46 -6.21 10.15 19.59
C ASN A 46 -4.92 9.35 19.40
N ILE A 47 -4.80 8.61 18.32
CA ILE A 47 -3.56 7.87 17.99
C ILE A 47 -2.47 8.78 17.41
N GLY A 48 -2.75 10.05 17.19
CA GLY A 48 -1.80 11.00 16.63
C GLY A 48 -1.59 10.89 15.10
N ALA A 49 -2.51 10.25 14.36
CA ALA A 49 -2.36 10.09 12.92
C ALA A 49 -2.67 11.38 12.14
N VAL A 50 -3.54 12.25 12.66
CA VAL A 50 -3.98 13.48 11.98
C VAL A 50 -4.09 14.65 12.94
N ASP A 51 -3.93 15.89 12.44
CA ASP A 51 -4.22 17.12 13.21
C ASP A 51 -5.69 17.46 13.17
N GLU A 52 -6.29 17.36 11.96
CA GLU A 52 -7.68 17.66 11.72
C GLU A 52 -8.37 16.59 10.87
N THR A 53 -9.69 16.51 11.02
CA THR A 53 -10.55 15.66 10.20
C THR A 53 -11.72 16.46 9.65
N THR A 54 -12.19 16.11 8.45
CA THR A 54 -13.36 16.72 7.83
C THR A 54 -14.20 15.68 7.09
N GLY A 55 -15.52 15.87 7.06
CA GLY A 55 -16.43 15.08 6.20
C GLY A 55 -16.56 15.62 4.77
N ASN A 56 -15.76 16.64 4.40
CA ASN A 56 -15.78 17.25 3.08
C ASN A 56 -14.49 16.89 2.31
N LEU A 57 -14.62 16.00 1.33
CA LEU A 57 -13.53 15.51 0.49
C LEU A 57 -12.91 16.66 -0.33
N VAL A 58 -13.73 17.54 -0.88
CA VAL A 58 -13.29 18.70 -1.67
C VAL A 58 -12.41 19.63 -0.82
N LYS A 59 -12.77 19.85 0.46
CA LYS A 59 -11.93 20.65 1.37
C LYS A 59 -10.54 20.06 1.51
N VAL A 60 -10.41 18.71 1.59
CA VAL A 60 -9.10 18.05 1.67
C VAL A 60 -8.32 18.29 0.38
N ALA A 61 -8.94 18.07 -0.79
CA ALA A 61 -8.30 18.27 -2.09
C ALA A 61 -7.79 19.70 -2.28
N GLN A 62 -8.62 20.71 -2.01
CA GLN A 62 -8.29 22.13 -2.13
C GLN A 62 -7.19 22.60 -1.17
N SER A 63 -7.07 21.95 -0.01
CA SER A 63 -6.11 22.35 1.03
C SER A 63 -4.74 21.71 0.85
N ALA A 64 -4.66 20.53 0.24
CA ALA A 64 -3.47 19.70 0.23
C ALA A 64 -2.36 20.23 -0.70
N ASP A 65 -1.11 20.31 -0.19
CA ASP A 65 0.09 20.43 -1.01
C ASP A 65 0.54 19.03 -1.48
N ILE A 66 0.37 18.00 -0.60
CA ILE A 66 0.50 16.58 -0.91
C ILE A 66 -0.83 15.93 -0.55
N LEU A 67 -1.41 15.18 -1.48
CA LEU A 67 -2.66 14.45 -1.29
C LEU A 67 -2.40 12.95 -1.38
N ILE A 68 -2.50 12.25 -0.25
CA ILE A 68 -2.36 10.80 -0.17
C ILE A 68 -3.75 10.18 -0.35
N ILE A 69 -3.90 9.30 -1.33
CA ILE A 69 -5.14 8.59 -1.63
C ILE A 69 -4.93 7.09 -1.41
N ASN A 70 -5.83 6.47 -0.65
CA ASN A 70 -5.89 5.01 -0.48
C ASN A 70 -7.36 4.58 -0.39
N THR A 71 -8.00 4.47 -1.53
CA THR A 71 -9.42 4.13 -1.63
C THR A 71 -9.61 2.73 -2.21
N PRO A 72 -10.73 2.05 -1.88
CA PRO A 72 -11.11 0.80 -2.53
C PRO A 72 -11.15 0.94 -4.06
N VAL A 73 -10.91 -0.17 -4.78
CA VAL A 73 -10.91 -0.18 -6.26
C VAL A 73 -12.22 0.36 -6.82
N SER A 74 -13.35 0.05 -6.18
CA SER A 74 -14.69 0.50 -6.59
C SER A 74 -14.92 2.01 -6.46
N GLU A 75 -14.18 2.68 -5.60
CA GLU A 75 -14.33 4.12 -5.32
C GLU A 75 -13.24 4.99 -5.96
N HIS A 76 -12.18 4.36 -6.48
CA HIS A 76 -10.96 5.06 -6.87
C HIS A 76 -11.17 6.03 -8.04
N ASP A 77 -11.81 5.59 -9.15
CA ASP A 77 -12.05 6.44 -10.33
C ASP A 77 -12.91 7.67 -9.98
N VAL A 78 -13.98 7.45 -9.22
CA VAL A 78 -14.87 8.54 -8.76
C VAL A 78 -14.15 9.49 -7.80
N THR A 79 -13.27 8.96 -6.94
CA THR A 79 -12.47 9.80 -6.05
C THR A 79 -11.54 10.71 -6.84
N LEU A 80 -10.83 10.18 -7.85
CA LEU A 80 -9.96 10.98 -8.71
C LEU A 80 -10.74 11.97 -9.56
N GLU A 81 -11.95 11.62 -10.03
CA GLU A 81 -12.84 12.55 -10.74
C GLU A 81 -13.20 13.77 -9.86
N VAL A 82 -13.59 13.52 -8.60
CA VAL A 82 -13.98 14.59 -7.68
C VAL A 82 -12.76 15.43 -7.28
N VAL A 83 -11.65 14.81 -6.87
CA VAL A 83 -10.48 15.60 -6.44
C VAL A 83 -9.82 16.34 -7.58
N GLY A 84 -9.82 15.79 -8.79
CA GLY A 84 -9.20 16.40 -9.97
C GLY A 84 -9.80 17.75 -10.39
N GLN A 85 -11.03 18.03 -9.96
CA GLN A 85 -11.70 19.32 -10.21
C GLN A 85 -11.25 20.43 -9.26
N ASP A 86 -10.70 20.05 -8.10
CA ASP A 86 -10.51 20.96 -6.98
C ASP A 86 -9.06 21.05 -6.47
N ILE A 87 -8.15 20.22 -6.97
CA ILE A 87 -6.72 20.31 -6.61
C ILE A 87 -6.06 21.54 -7.22
N ARG A 88 -4.91 21.93 -6.66
CA ARG A 88 -4.11 23.04 -7.15
C ARG A 88 -3.06 22.56 -8.15
N ASP A 89 -2.58 23.46 -9.00
CA ASP A 89 -1.54 23.24 -10.01
C ASP A 89 -0.24 22.60 -9.48
N HIS A 90 0.05 22.80 -8.20
CA HIS A 90 1.24 22.29 -7.52
C HIS A 90 0.95 21.13 -6.57
N THR A 91 -0.29 20.66 -6.47
CA THR A 91 -0.63 19.52 -5.60
C THR A 91 -0.02 18.25 -6.15
N LEU A 92 0.68 17.50 -5.30
CA LEU A 92 1.14 16.15 -5.61
C LEU A 92 0.20 15.11 -5.03
N ILE A 93 -0.43 14.32 -5.89
CA ILE A 93 -1.17 13.12 -5.50
C ILE A 93 -0.19 11.94 -5.37
N ILE A 94 -0.18 11.32 -4.20
CA ILE A 94 0.49 10.02 -3.94
C ILE A 94 -0.61 8.98 -3.78
N ASP A 95 -0.76 8.13 -4.79
CA ASP A 95 -1.80 7.10 -4.80
C ASP A 95 -1.27 5.77 -4.25
N LEU A 96 -1.82 5.37 -3.11
CA LEU A 96 -1.53 4.11 -2.43
C LEU A 96 -2.56 3.00 -2.73
N SER A 97 -3.62 3.29 -3.49
CA SER A 97 -4.65 2.32 -3.86
C SER A 97 -4.06 1.11 -4.59
N SER A 98 -4.72 -0.04 -4.52
CA SER A 98 -4.12 -1.33 -4.91
C SER A 98 -3.76 -1.47 -6.38
N LEU A 99 -4.46 -0.78 -7.32
CA LEU A 99 -4.25 -0.90 -8.76
C LEU A 99 -3.54 0.32 -9.34
N LYS A 100 -2.29 0.17 -9.72
CA LYS A 100 -1.46 1.27 -10.23
C LYS A 100 -1.69 1.60 -11.70
N GLY A 101 -1.79 0.58 -12.55
CA GLY A 101 -2.09 0.77 -13.98
C GLY A 101 -3.47 1.37 -14.23
N ALA A 102 -4.49 0.92 -13.48
CA ALA A 102 -5.82 1.52 -13.52
C ALA A 102 -5.81 2.95 -12.95
N GLY A 103 -5.06 3.18 -11.84
CA GLY A 103 -4.88 4.48 -11.25
C GLY A 103 -4.24 5.50 -12.19
N LEU A 104 -3.19 5.12 -12.91
CA LEU A 104 -2.57 5.98 -13.93
C LEU A 104 -3.55 6.38 -15.05
N LYS A 105 -4.35 5.40 -15.54
CA LYS A 105 -5.37 5.70 -16.58
C LYS A 105 -6.44 6.65 -16.06
N SER A 106 -6.90 6.46 -14.83
CA SER A 106 -7.87 7.32 -14.18
C SER A 106 -7.29 8.73 -13.95
N ALA A 107 -6.03 8.82 -13.51
CA ALA A 107 -5.34 10.09 -13.36
C ALA A 107 -5.19 10.84 -14.69
N ASP A 108 -4.78 10.19 -15.77
CA ASP A 108 -4.69 10.79 -17.10
C ASP A 108 -6.05 11.37 -17.58
N LYS A 109 -7.16 10.74 -17.17
CA LYS A 109 -8.52 11.18 -17.52
C LYS A 109 -8.99 12.37 -16.68
N HIS A 110 -8.75 12.34 -15.36
CA HIS A 110 -9.39 13.24 -14.42
C HIS A 110 -8.47 14.35 -13.88
N ILE A 111 -7.15 14.11 -13.78
CA ILE A 111 -6.21 15.06 -13.21
C ILE A 111 -5.65 15.96 -14.32
N LYS A 112 -6.12 17.21 -14.35
CA LYS A 112 -5.70 18.22 -15.33
C LYS A 112 -4.63 19.16 -14.78
N GLU A 113 -4.69 19.42 -13.49
CA GLU A 113 -3.75 20.24 -12.74
C GLU A 113 -3.03 19.36 -11.72
N GLY A 114 -1.87 19.80 -11.23
CA GLY A 114 -1.08 19.04 -10.26
C GLY A 114 -0.33 17.85 -10.85
N HIS A 115 0.12 16.96 -9.97
CA HIS A 115 0.97 15.83 -10.32
C HIS A 115 0.43 14.53 -9.69
N TYR A 116 0.64 13.41 -10.37
CA TYR A 116 0.21 12.09 -9.88
C TYR A 116 1.36 11.09 -9.92
N ILE A 117 1.55 10.39 -8.79
CA ILE A 117 2.53 9.31 -8.61
C ILE A 117 1.83 8.13 -7.94
N GLY A 118 1.84 6.97 -8.57
CA GLY A 118 1.50 5.72 -7.90
C GLY A 118 2.60 5.33 -6.92
N ALA A 119 2.24 4.91 -5.71
CA ALA A 119 3.20 4.44 -4.73
C ALA A 119 2.65 3.29 -3.88
N TYR A 120 3.54 2.51 -3.27
CA TYR A 120 3.15 1.43 -2.37
C TYR A 120 4.17 1.28 -1.24
N PRO A 121 3.77 1.56 0.01
CA PRO A 121 4.62 1.37 1.17
C PRO A 121 4.58 -0.09 1.61
N VAL A 122 5.71 -0.78 1.51
CA VAL A 122 5.82 -2.17 1.95
C VAL A 122 5.97 -2.21 3.47
N LEU A 123 5.25 -3.10 4.15
CA LEU A 123 5.33 -3.26 5.60
C LEU A 123 6.73 -3.69 6.03
N SER A 124 7.21 -3.20 7.15
CA SER A 124 8.43 -3.70 7.78
C SER A 124 8.27 -5.17 8.21
N ALA A 125 9.37 -5.90 8.29
CA ALA A 125 9.35 -7.31 8.72
C ALA A 125 8.69 -7.48 10.10
N ALA A 126 8.91 -6.55 11.01
CA ALA A 126 8.33 -6.57 12.36
C ALA A 126 6.79 -6.44 12.36
N MET A 127 6.21 -5.84 11.32
CA MET A 127 4.77 -5.60 11.22
C MET A 127 4.02 -6.70 10.44
N MET A 128 4.71 -7.66 9.82
CA MET A 128 4.09 -8.71 9.01
C MET A 128 3.26 -9.70 9.84
N SER A 129 3.58 -9.89 11.10
CA SER A 129 2.90 -10.84 12.00
C SER A 129 1.85 -10.20 12.91
N ASP A 130 1.64 -8.89 12.83
CA ASP A 130 0.74 -8.17 13.74
C ASP A 130 -0.74 -8.53 13.54
N GLY A 131 -1.17 -8.94 12.37
CA GLY A 131 -2.54 -9.42 12.09
C GLY A 131 -3.68 -8.40 12.27
N HIS A 132 -3.46 -7.28 12.96
CA HIS A 132 -4.45 -6.23 13.19
C HIS A 132 -4.60 -5.32 11.96
N ARG A 133 -5.85 -4.97 11.61
CA ARG A 133 -6.16 -4.20 10.40
C ARG A 133 -6.70 -2.80 10.64
N GLY A 134 -7.24 -2.51 11.82
CA GLY A 134 -7.83 -1.21 12.16
C GLY A 134 -6.79 -0.09 12.27
N ILE A 135 -7.26 1.16 12.25
CA ILE A 135 -6.40 2.34 12.43
C ILE A 135 -5.69 2.36 13.80
N GLU A 136 -6.26 1.67 14.77
CA GLU A 136 -5.68 1.52 16.12
C GLU A 136 -4.38 0.72 16.12
N ALA A 137 -4.13 -0.06 15.07
CA ALA A 137 -2.90 -0.80 14.85
C ALA A 137 -1.85 0.00 14.04
N ALA A 138 -2.12 1.27 13.76
CA ALA A 138 -1.14 2.14 13.10
C ALA A 138 0.08 2.38 14.00
N HIS A 139 1.26 2.39 13.38
CA HIS A 139 2.53 2.53 14.10
C HIS A 139 3.53 3.35 13.28
N SER A 140 4.28 4.23 13.93
CA SER A 140 5.26 5.09 13.26
C SER A 140 6.40 4.32 12.57
N SER A 141 6.78 3.14 13.08
CA SER A 141 7.80 2.27 12.47
C SER A 141 7.25 1.29 11.44
N MET A 142 6.01 1.45 10.98
CA MET A 142 5.35 0.50 10.09
C MET A 142 6.14 0.20 8.81
N PHE A 143 6.88 1.17 8.31
CA PHE A 143 7.61 1.09 7.05
C PHE A 143 9.13 1.19 7.22
N GLU A 144 9.62 1.25 8.45
CA GLU A 144 11.05 1.35 8.73
C GLU A 144 11.82 0.15 8.18
N ARG A 145 12.97 0.41 7.55
CA ARG A 145 13.85 -0.62 6.97
C ARG A 145 13.12 -1.52 5.96
N SER A 146 12.25 -0.94 5.17
CA SER A 146 11.44 -1.59 4.16
C SER A 146 11.62 -0.88 2.81
N ILE A 147 10.73 -1.13 1.86
CA ILE A 147 10.72 -0.55 0.52
C ILE A 147 9.51 0.39 0.37
N PHE A 148 9.73 1.53 -0.27
CA PHE A 148 8.69 2.41 -0.76
C PHE A 148 8.70 2.36 -2.29
N CYS A 149 7.79 1.57 -2.88
CA CYS A 149 7.67 1.46 -4.33
C CYS A 149 7.10 2.75 -4.90
N ILE A 150 7.67 3.20 -6.02
CA ILE A 150 7.30 4.45 -6.72
C ILE A 150 7.09 4.12 -8.19
N MET A 151 5.90 4.40 -8.69
CA MET A 151 5.47 4.11 -10.06
C MET A 151 5.04 5.41 -10.75
N PRO A 152 5.99 6.23 -11.21
CA PRO A 152 5.69 7.47 -11.89
C PRO A 152 5.17 7.19 -13.30
N SER A 153 4.30 8.06 -13.82
CA SER A 153 3.99 8.06 -15.23
C SER A 153 5.18 8.54 -16.05
N ALA A 154 5.21 8.21 -17.35
CA ALA A 154 6.26 8.70 -18.25
C ALA A 154 6.30 10.24 -18.38
N LYS A 155 5.23 10.93 -17.98
CA LYS A 155 5.10 12.39 -17.99
C LYS A 155 5.28 13.03 -16.61
N ALA A 156 5.66 12.24 -15.59
CA ALA A 156 5.78 12.72 -14.22
C ALA A 156 6.85 13.82 -14.14
N ASP A 157 6.52 14.91 -13.43
CA ASP A 157 7.48 15.97 -13.16
C ASP A 157 8.61 15.44 -12.26
N PRO A 158 9.88 15.70 -12.57
CA PRO A 158 11.02 15.23 -11.78
C PRO A 158 10.97 15.63 -10.30
N LYS A 159 10.44 16.81 -9.99
CA LYS A 159 10.28 17.29 -8.60
C LYS A 159 9.18 16.52 -7.87
N ALA A 160 8.10 16.14 -8.57
CA ALA A 160 7.06 15.30 -8.02
C ALA A 160 7.64 13.92 -7.64
N VAL A 161 8.47 13.35 -8.52
CA VAL A 161 9.18 12.10 -8.25
C VAL A 161 10.13 12.24 -7.06
N GLU A 162 10.93 13.33 -7.02
CA GLU A 162 11.81 13.62 -5.87
C GLU A 162 11.03 13.75 -4.56
N THR A 163 9.86 14.37 -4.58
CA THR A 163 8.99 14.48 -3.40
C THR A 163 8.49 13.11 -2.94
N ALA A 164 8.10 12.23 -3.86
CA ALA A 164 7.71 10.86 -3.53
C ALA A 164 8.88 10.05 -2.94
N VAL A 165 10.09 10.18 -3.50
CA VAL A 165 11.34 9.60 -2.96
C VAL A 165 11.58 10.07 -1.53
N ASN A 166 11.46 11.37 -1.29
CA ASN A 166 11.67 11.95 0.04
C ASN A 166 10.61 11.49 1.04
N LEU A 167 9.35 11.33 0.60
CA LEU A 167 8.32 10.72 1.45
C LEU A 167 8.73 9.31 1.89
N GLY A 168 9.17 8.45 0.97
CA GLY A 168 9.66 7.11 1.33
C GLY A 168 10.79 7.14 2.35
N ARG A 169 11.76 8.07 2.20
CA ARG A 169 12.87 8.23 3.16
C ARG A 169 12.41 8.71 4.53
N ILE A 170 11.44 9.63 4.58
CA ILE A 170 10.85 10.10 5.85
C ILE A 170 10.16 8.94 6.58
N LEU A 171 9.54 8.02 5.85
CA LEU A 171 8.94 6.80 6.39
C LEU A 171 9.98 5.76 6.85
N GLY A 172 11.28 6.01 6.67
CA GLY A 172 12.36 5.07 6.99
C GLY A 172 12.49 3.94 5.98
N ALA A 173 11.87 4.07 4.81
CA ALA A 173 11.87 3.08 3.74
C ALA A 173 12.84 3.46 2.61
N THR A 174 13.37 2.46 1.91
CA THR A 174 14.22 2.63 0.72
C THR A 174 13.34 2.82 -0.51
N PRO A 175 13.47 3.92 -1.29
CA PRO A 175 12.76 4.10 -2.53
C PRO A 175 13.13 3.02 -3.56
N TYR A 176 12.11 2.48 -4.23
CA TYR A 176 12.26 1.46 -5.26
C TYR A 176 11.35 1.78 -6.45
N PHE A 177 11.91 1.87 -7.65
CA PHE A 177 11.15 2.20 -8.85
C PHE A 177 10.69 0.95 -9.58
N LEU A 178 9.44 0.94 -10.00
CA LEU A 178 8.84 -0.15 -10.73
C LEU A 178 7.81 0.39 -11.75
N ASP A 179 7.59 -0.35 -12.83
CA ASP A 179 6.47 -0.06 -13.73
C ASP A 179 5.13 -0.41 -13.08
N ALA A 180 4.10 0.40 -13.32
CA ALA A 180 2.80 0.24 -12.69
C ALA A 180 2.09 -1.08 -13.07
N TYR A 181 2.24 -1.52 -14.32
CA TYR A 181 1.61 -2.77 -14.77
C TYR A 181 2.39 -4.00 -14.31
N GLU A 182 3.73 -3.88 -14.24
CA GLU A 182 4.57 -4.90 -13.63
C GLU A 182 4.22 -5.07 -12.16
N PHE A 183 4.08 -3.95 -11.42
CA PHE A 183 3.62 -3.96 -10.03
C PHE A 183 2.28 -4.68 -9.89
N ASP A 184 1.26 -4.30 -10.68
CA ASP A 184 -0.06 -4.91 -10.62
C ASP A 184 0.00 -6.43 -10.87
N SER A 185 0.82 -6.88 -11.83
CA SER A 185 1.03 -8.31 -12.13
C SER A 185 1.68 -9.08 -10.98
N LEU A 186 2.67 -8.50 -10.29
CA LEU A 186 3.32 -9.09 -9.12
C LEU A 186 2.35 -9.19 -7.92
N MET A 187 1.55 -8.12 -7.71
CA MET A 187 0.59 -8.07 -6.61
C MET A 187 -0.53 -9.11 -6.73
N GLN A 188 -0.85 -9.59 -7.94
CA GLN A 188 -1.76 -10.73 -8.08
C GLN A 188 -1.27 -11.94 -7.29
N GLY A 189 0.02 -12.27 -7.35
CA GLY A 189 0.60 -13.41 -6.65
C GLY A 189 0.60 -13.29 -5.12
N ILE A 190 0.80 -12.09 -4.59
CA ILE A 190 1.05 -11.88 -3.15
C ILE A 190 -0.11 -11.21 -2.39
N GLU A 191 -1.09 -10.63 -3.07
CA GLU A 191 -2.31 -10.09 -2.44
C GLU A 191 -3.57 -10.82 -2.88
N THR A 192 -3.77 -11.00 -4.19
CA THR A 192 -5.03 -11.56 -4.71
C THR A 192 -5.12 -13.08 -4.51
N ILE A 193 -4.07 -13.82 -4.86
CA ILE A 193 -4.06 -15.28 -4.74
C ILE A 193 -4.20 -15.76 -3.29
N PRO A 194 -3.52 -15.22 -2.29
CA PRO A 194 -3.76 -15.58 -0.89
C PRO A 194 -5.24 -15.47 -0.49
N GLY A 195 -5.94 -14.42 -0.94
CA GLY A 195 -7.37 -14.24 -0.70
C GLY A 195 -8.24 -15.31 -1.38
N LEU A 196 -7.95 -15.66 -2.64
CA LEU A 196 -8.67 -16.70 -3.38
C LEU A 196 -8.43 -18.10 -2.79
N VAL A 197 -7.19 -18.41 -2.39
CA VAL A 197 -6.84 -19.67 -1.74
C VAL A 197 -7.52 -19.77 -0.36
N ALA A 198 -7.50 -18.70 0.42
CA ALA A 198 -8.21 -18.61 1.69
C ALA A 198 -9.72 -18.85 1.53
N ALA A 199 -10.33 -18.26 0.49
CA ALA A 199 -11.73 -18.47 0.15
C ALA A 199 -12.01 -19.92 -0.21
N ALA A 200 -11.17 -20.55 -1.03
CA ALA A 200 -11.29 -21.95 -1.40
C ALA A 200 -11.17 -22.89 -0.18
N LEU A 201 -10.18 -22.65 0.68
CA LEU A 201 -9.99 -23.38 1.93
C LEU A 201 -11.21 -23.27 2.84
N PHE A 202 -11.67 -22.05 3.13
CA PHE A 202 -12.82 -21.82 3.99
C PHE A 202 -14.08 -22.48 3.41
N ARG A 203 -14.30 -22.31 2.11
CA ARG A 203 -15.46 -22.87 1.42
C ARG A 203 -15.45 -24.41 1.44
N SER A 204 -14.30 -25.05 1.24
CA SER A 204 -14.17 -26.53 1.29
C SER A 204 -14.60 -27.10 2.65
N VAL A 205 -14.25 -26.40 3.74
CA VAL A 205 -14.62 -26.80 5.11
C VAL A 205 -16.08 -26.47 5.40
N SER A 206 -16.55 -25.25 5.06
CA SER A 206 -17.89 -24.77 5.41
C SER A 206 -19.02 -25.46 4.63
N GLN A 207 -18.71 -26.09 3.48
CA GLN A 207 -19.66 -26.87 2.69
C GLN A 207 -19.60 -28.39 2.96
N ALA A 208 -18.67 -28.83 3.81
CA ALA A 208 -18.57 -30.25 4.15
C ALA A 208 -19.72 -30.69 5.08
N THR A 209 -20.06 -31.98 5.00
CA THR A 209 -20.97 -32.59 5.98
C THR A 209 -20.35 -32.47 7.36
N GLY A 210 -21.11 -31.96 8.34
CA GLY A 210 -20.58 -31.74 9.71
C GLY A 210 -19.76 -30.47 9.90
N TRP A 211 -19.80 -29.53 8.95
CA TRP A 211 -19.03 -28.28 8.97
C TRP A 211 -19.12 -27.50 10.29
N ARG A 212 -20.27 -27.57 10.99
CA ARG A 212 -20.47 -26.89 12.28
C ARG A 212 -19.52 -27.41 13.36
N ASP A 213 -19.27 -28.71 13.36
CA ASP A 213 -18.32 -29.33 14.32
C ASP A 213 -16.89 -29.07 13.89
N LEU A 214 -16.59 -29.12 12.57
CA LEU A 214 -15.29 -28.75 12.03
C LEU A 214 -14.90 -27.32 12.43
N LEU A 215 -15.77 -26.35 12.24
CA LEU A 215 -15.50 -24.95 12.60
C LEU A 215 -15.46 -24.71 14.11
N ARG A 216 -16.14 -25.55 14.92
CA ARG A 216 -16.03 -25.51 16.39
C ARG A 216 -14.63 -25.86 16.89
N PHE A 217 -13.94 -26.74 16.18
CA PHE A 217 -12.57 -27.14 16.50
C PHE A 217 -11.49 -26.33 15.77
N ALA A 218 -11.87 -25.44 14.83
CA ALA A 218 -10.95 -24.59 14.11
C ALA A 218 -10.17 -23.68 15.07
N GLY A 219 -8.86 -23.78 15.02
CA GLY A 219 -7.93 -23.04 15.88
C GLY A 219 -7.19 -21.94 15.11
N LEU A 220 -6.03 -21.55 15.66
CA LEU A 220 -5.21 -20.47 15.16
C LEU A 220 -4.77 -20.67 13.71
N ASP A 221 -4.31 -21.89 13.37
CA ASP A 221 -3.79 -22.17 12.02
C ASP A 221 -4.87 -21.95 10.94
N PHE A 222 -6.10 -22.40 11.20
CA PHE A 222 -7.21 -22.15 10.28
C PHE A 222 -7.58 -20.66 10.20
N ALA A 223 -7.61 -19.97 11.33
CA ALA A 223 -7.90 -18.54 11.38
C ALA A 223 -6.86 -17.73 10.59
N LEU A 224 -5.56 -17.99 10.79
CA LEU A 224 -4.47 -17.32 10.08
C LEU A 224 -4.50 -17.64 8.57
N SER A 225 -4.70 -18.92 8.21
CA SER A 225 -4.72 -19.34 6.80
C SER A 225 -5.91 -18.76 6.02
N THR A 226 -6.99 -18.38 6.71
CA THR A 226 -8.18 -17.79 6.07
C THR A 226 -8.28 -16.27 6.24
N ALA A 227 -7.40 -15.63 6.99
CA ALA A 227 -7.42 -14.19 7.26
C ALA A 227 -7.26 -13.32 5.99
N ALA A 228 -6.57 -13.83 4.96
CA ALA A 228 -6.43 -13.13 3.68
C ALA A 228 -7.78 -12.89 2.97
N LEU A 229 -8.83 -13.67 3.31
CA LEU A 229 -10.19 -13.46 2.81
C LEU A 229 -10.80 -12.11 3.23
N GLU A 230 -10.32 -11.51 4.31
CA GLU A 230 -10.78 -10.20 4.79
C GLU A 230 -10.24 -9.01 3.97
N SER A 231 -9.32 -9.26 3.02
CA SER A 231 -8.85 -8.21 2.12
C SER A 231 -10.01 -7.69 1.27
N PRO A 232 -10.19 -6.38 1.17
CA PRO A 232 -11.23 -5.81 0.31
C PRO A 232 -10.87 -6.05 -1.17
N ASP A 233 -11.87 -5.97 -2.03
CA ASP A 233 -11.71 -5.90 -3.50
C ASP A 233 -11.06 -7.13 -4.17
N ILE A 234 -10.89 -8.29 -3.50
CA ILE A 234 -10.25 -9.49 -4.07
C ILE A 234 -10.81 -9.82 -5.46
N ALA A 235 -12.14 -9.77 -5.62
CA ALA A 235 -12.79 -10.06 -6.91
C ALA A 235 -12.45 -9.00 -7.97
N ALA A 236 -12.45 -7.72 -7.62
CA ALA A 236 -12.09 -6.63 -8.53
C ALA A 236 -10.62 -6.71 -8.93
N LEU A 237 -9.73 -7.00 -7.98
CA LEU A 237 -8.29 -7.21 -8.22
C LEU A 237 -8.07 -8.38 -9.17
N ALA A 238 -8.71 -9.52 -8.92
CA ALA A 238 -8.59 -10.72 -9.77
C ALA A 238 -9.08 -10.47 -11.21
N MET A 239 -10.13 -9.65 -11.37
CA MET A 239 -10.71 -9.36 -12.70
C MET A 239 -9.98 -8.25 -13.46
N ASN A 240 -9.18 -7.43 -12.78
CA ASN A 240 -8.42 -6.36 -13.41
C ASN A 240 -7.29 -6.89 -14.30
N ASP A 241 -6.58 -7.93 -13.85
CA ASP A 241 -5.54 -8.63 -14.62
C ASP A 241 -5.78 -10.13 -14.56
N LYS A 242 -6.66 -10.59 -15.45
CA LYS A 242 -7.08 -11.99 -15.53
C LYS A 242 -5.93 -12.92 -15.89
N ASP A 243 -5.05 -12.50 -16.78
CA ASP A 243 -3.97 -13.35 -17.29
C ASP A 243 -2.94 -13.61 -16.17
N SER A 244 -2.55 -12.58 -15.45
CA SER A 244 -1.66 -12.74 -14.30
C SER A 244 -2.33 -13.52 -13.16
N THR A 245 -3.62 -13.25 -12.89
CA THR A 245 -4.37 -13.99 -11.85
C THR A 245 -4.45 -15.48 -12.20
N LEU A 246 -4.79 -15.83 -13.44
CA LEU A 246 -4.86 -17.23 -13.87
C LEU A 246 -3.50 -17.90 -13.80
N ARG A 247 -2.44 -17.26 -14.27
CA ARG A 247 -1.08 -17.81 -14.18
C ARG A 247 -0.68 -18.17 -12.75
N TRP A 248 -0.91 -17.27 -11.78
CA TRP A 248 -0.60 -17.53 -10.38
C TRP A 248 -1.52 -18.56 -9.74
N LEU A 249 -2.81 -18.55 -10.11
CA LEU A 249 -3.78 -19.54 -9.62
C LEU A 249 -3.48 -20.94 -10.15
N ASP A 250 -3.13 -21.06 -11.42
CA ASP A 250 -2.73 -22.33 -12.04
C ASP A 250 -1.46 -22.88 -11.40
N GLY A 251 -0.49 -22.00 -11.06
CA GLY A 251 0.68 -22.38 -10.30
C GLY A 251 0.31 -22.98 -8.94
N ALA A 252 -0.53 -22.31 -8.16
CA ALA A 252 -0.98 -22.80 -6.86
C ALA A 252 -1.75 -24.12 -6.97
N LEU A 253 -2.62 -24.26 -7.98
CA LEU A 253 -3.34 -25.51 -8.26
C LEU A 253 -2.39 -26.66 -8.62
N SER A 254 -1.36 -26.39 -9.41
CA SER A 254 -0.35 -27.39 -9.78
C SER A 254 0.36 -27.93 -8.55
N GLU A 255 0.82 -27.07 -7.64
CA GLU A 255 1.46 -27.47 -6.40
C GLU A 255 0.53 -28.28 -5.49
N LEU A 256 -0.73 -27.87 -5.35
CA LEU A 256 -1.73 -28.62 -4.60
C LEU A 256 -1.97 -30.02 -5.22
N GLN A 257 -1.94 -30.14 -6.54
CA GLN A 257 -2.08 -31.43 -7.23
C GLN A 257 -0.87 -32.35 -6.97
N VAL A 258 0.35 -31.81 -6.91
CA VAL A 258 1.55 -32.55 -6.52
C VAL A 258 1.39 -33.11 -5.11
N MET A 259 1.08 -32.26 -4.14
CA MET A 259 0.89 -32.68 -2.74
C MET A 259 -0.23 -33.72 -2.60
N ARG A 260 -1.37 -33.50 -3.29
CA ARG A 260 -2.49 -34.46 -3.32
C ARG A 260 -2.05 -35.82 -3.84
N ARG A 261 -1.25 -35.86 -4.91
CA ARG A 261 -0.75 -37.14 -5.48
C ARG A 261 0.14 -37.84 -4.49
N LEU A 262 1.10 -37.17 -3.85
CA LEU A 262 1.98 -37.82 -2.84
C LEU A 262 1.20 -38.39 -1.66
N VAL A 263 0.18 -37.66 -1.19
CA VAL A 263 -0.72 -38.19 -0.15
C VAL A 263 -1.49 -39.44 -0.64
N ALA A 264 -1.96 -39.45 -1.88
CA ALA A 264 -2.69 -40.59 -2.44
C ALA A 264 -1.79 -41.82 -2.63
N GLU A 265 -0.51 -41.63 -2.93
CA GLU A 265 0.51 -42.68 -3.09
C GLU A 265 1.10 -43.12 -1.75
N GLY A 266 0.85 -42.41 -0.64
CA GLY A 266 1.45 -42.65 0.67
C GLY A 266 2.95 -42.32 0.72
N ASP A 267 3.43 -41.45 -0.15
CA ASP A 267 4.84 -41.05 -0.25
C ASP A 267 5.16 -39.94 0.76
N GLU A 268 5.24 -40.31 2.02
CA GLU A 268 5.53 -39.43 3.15
C GLU A 268 6.93 -38.81 3.03
N GLU A 269 7.90 -39.56 2.53
CA GLU A 269 9.29 -39.11 2.42
C GLU A 269 9.41 -37.92 1.46
N ARG A 270 8.87 -38.04 0.25
CA ARG A 270 8.89 -36.94 -0.71
C ARG A 270 8.04 -35.75 -0.26
N LEU A 271 6.88 -35.97 0.35
CA LEU A 271 6.07 -34.90 0.90
C LEU A 271 6.83 -34.13 1.97
N SER A 272 7.51 -34.82 2.89
CA SER A 272 8.33 -34.21 3.94
C SER A 272 9.45 -33.34 3.35
N LEU A 273 10.19 -33.87 2.36
CA LEU A 273 11.25 -33.11 1.69
C LEU A 273 10.75 -31.82 1.06
N ILE A 274 9.61 -31.86 0.35
CA ILE A 274 9.02 -30.64 -0.24
C ILE A 274 8.65 -29.62 0.85
N LEU A 275 8.05 -30.08 1.94
CA LEU A 275 7.65 -29.18 3.03
C LEU A 275 8.85 -28.56 3.75
N GLU A 276 9.94 -29.33 3.92
CA GLU A 276 11.20 -28.84 4.50
C GLU A 276 11.87 -27.78 3.61
N ASP A 277 11.95 -28.02 2.29
CA ASP A 277 12.49 -27.05 1.33
C ASP A 277 11.69 -25.73 1.32
N VAL A 278 10.36 -25.82 1.26
CA VAL A 278 9.49 -24.65 1.30
C VAL A 278 9.60 -23.89 2.63
N LEU A 279 9.72 -24.60 3.75
CA LEU A 279 9.94 -24.00 5.07
C LEU A 279 11.28 -23.25 5.12
N PHE A 280 12.34 -23.83 4.56
CA PHE A 280 13.66 -23.22 4.47
C PHE A 280 13.62 -21.92 3.63
N ASP A 281 13.00 -21.98 2.45
CA ASP A 281 12.86 -20.81 1.58
C ASP A 281 12.02 -19.70 2.25
N ARG A 282 10.94 -20.07 2.94
CA ARG A 282 10.14 -19.11 3.70
C ARG A 282 10.95 -18.45 4.83
N GLN A 283 11.75 -19.22 5.56
CA GLN A 283 12.59 -18.68 6.63
C GLN A 283 13.64 -17.70 6.05
N ARG A 284 14.29 -18.08 4.96
CA ARG A 284 15.23 -17.22 4.24
C ARG A 284 14.57 -15.92 3.80
N TRP A 285 13.36 -15.99 3.24
CA TRP A 285 12.60 -14.79 2.87
C TRP A 285 12.36 -13.86 4.07
N ILE A 286 11.97 -14.38 5.23
CA ILE A 286 11.77 -13.58 6.46
C ILE A 286 13.10 -12.95 6.92
N ASP A 287 14.18 -13.71 6.89
CA ASP A 287 15.51 -13.24 7.29
C ASP A 287 16.00 -12.11 6.37
N ASP A 288 15.85 -12.27 5.05
CA ASP A 288 16.19 -11.25 4.05
C ASP A 288 15.35 -9.98 4.25
N ARG A 289 14.06 -10.13 4.53
CA ARG A 289 13.17 -9.02 4.89
C ARG A 289 13.64 -8.29 6.15
N THR A 290 14.01 -9.03 7.18
CA THR A 290 14.47 -8.48 8.47
C THR A 290 15.79 -7.71 8.31
N ARG A 291 16.68 -8.18 7.42
CA ARG A 291 17.95 -7.51 7.12
C ARG A 291 17.81 -6.37 6.12
N ASN A 292 16.64 -6.19 5.51
CA ASN A 292 16.41 -5.29 4.37
C ASN A 292 17.36 -5.58 3.19
N ALA A 293 17.62 -6.86 2.93
CA ALA A 293 18.56 -7.33 1.91
C ALA A 293 18.00 -7.24 0.46
N TRP A 294 16.82 -6.66 0.31
CA TRP A 294 16.13 -6.48 -0.98
C TRP A 294 16.47 -5.18 -1.70
N ALA A 295 16.94 -4.18 -0.96
CA ALA A 295 17.51 -2.99 -1.58
C ALA A 295 18.77 -3.47 -2.27
N GLY A 296 18.68 -3.77 -3.57
CA GLY A 296 19.79 -4.29 -4.37
C GLY A 296 21.07 -3.50 -4.11
N GLU A 297 22.21 -4.12 -4.31
CA GLU A 297 23.55 -3.52 -4.17
C GLU A 297 23.72 -2.23 -4.99
N ASP A 298 22.81 -1.95 -5.93
CA ASP A 298 22.73 -0.74 -6.76
C ASP A 298 22.03 0.46 -6.09
N SER A 299 21.47 0.33 -4.89
CA SER A 299 21.09 1.51 -4.14
C SER A 299 22.36 2.14 -3.53
N GLU A 300 23.17 2.80 -4.37
CA GLU A 300 24.04 3.85 -3.88
C GLU A 300 23.17 4.76 -3.00
N SER A 301 23.32 4.59 -1.70
CA SER A 301 22.88 5.55 -0.70
C SER A 301 23.65 6.83 -1.00
N ALA A 302 23.16 7.61 -1.97
CA ALA A 302 23.57 8.97 -2.11
C ALA A 302 23.29 9.60 -0.75
N GLU A 303 24.34 9.83 0.03
CA GLU A 303 24.36 10.68 1.20
C GLU A 303 23.96 12.10 0.78
N TYR A 304 22.66 12.28 0.51
CA TYR A 304 22.07 13.62 0.54
C TYR A 304 21.84 13.93 2.00
N GLY A 305 22.76 14.77 2.53
CA GLY A 305 22.69 15.22 3.90
C GLY A 305 21.31 15.75 4.27
N ALA A 306 20.93 15.52 5.51
CA ALA A 306 19.63 15.89 6.12
C ALA A 306 19.27 17.39 6.05
N VAL A 307 20.12 18.22 5.46
CA VAL A 307 19.97 19.67 5.34
C VAL A 307 19.23 19.97 4.03
N GLY A 308 17.91 20.08 4.10
CA GLY A 308 17.12 20.57 2.99
C GLY A 308 15.85 19.79 2.61
N ILE A 309 15.55 18.65 3.25
CA ILE A 309 14.40 17.82 2.92
C ILE A 309 13.07 18.62 2.97
N GLY A 310 12.90 19.49 3.95
CA GLY A 310 11.71 20.34 4.05
C GLY A 310 11.57 21.36 2.92
N ALA A 311 12.69 21.92 2.44
CA ALA A 311 12.70 22.84 1.31
C ALA A 311 12.49 22.09 -0.02
N GLN A 312 12.94 20.86 -0.14
CA GLN A 312 12.80 20.01 -1.33
C GLN A 312 11.39 19.43 -1.45
N LEU A 313 10.75 19.00 -0.35
CA LEU A 313 9.37 18.53 -0.36
C LEU A 313 8.37 19.60 -0.87
N PHE A 314 8.71 20.89 -0.72
CA PHE A 314 7.81 21.99 -1.05
C PHE A 314 8.37 22.95 -2.11
N GLY A 315 9.42 22.57 -2.83
CA GLY A 315 10.09 23.34 -3.87
C GLY A 315 9.22 23.73 -5.07
N PHE A 316 8.02 23.16 -5.21
CA PHE A 316 7.02 23.54 -6.20
C PHE A 316 6.49 24.97 -6.05
N ARG A 317 6.80 25.65 -4.97
CA ARG A 317 6.14 26.90 -4.57
C ARG A 317 6.79 28.19 -5.08
N ARG A 318 7.84 28.17 -5.88
CA ARG A 318 8.46 29.40 -6.40
C ARG A 318 8.64 29.41 -7.92
N GLY A 319 7.53 29.47 -8.63
CA GLY A 319 7.45 30.23 -9.87
C GLY A 319 7.26 31.69 -9.51
N SER A 320 8.31 32.50 -9.41
CA SER A 320 8.20 33.92 -9.22
C SER A 320 7.64 34.54 -10.50
N SER A 321 6.40 34.97 -10.48
CA SER A 321 5.91 35.96 -11.43
C SER A 321 6.75 37.22 -11.26
N LYS A 322 7.78 37.37 -12.09
CA LYS A 322 8.35 38.69 -12.39
C LYS A 322 7.31 39.43 -13.21
N LYS A 323 6.51 40.27 -12.56
CA LYS A 323 5.87 41.38 -13.23
C LYS A 323 6.96 42.42 -13.51
N ASP A 324 7.41 42.47 -14.76
CA ASP A 324 8.11 43.61 -15.25
C ASP A 324 7.20 44.85 -15.14
N LYS A 325 7.62 45.78 -14.28
CA LYS A 325 7.11 47.16 -14.34
C LYS A 325 8.00 47.92 -15.30
N LYS A 326 7.40 48.41 -16.35
CA LYS A 326 7.69 49.69 -16.95
C LYS A 326 6.57 50.64 -16.66
#